data_9af23c3b5bbdabf05dc69cd2d1912eca
#
_entry.id   9af23c3b5bbdabf05dc69cd2d1912eca
#
_cell.length_a   1.000
_cell.length_b   1.000
_cell.length_c   1.000
_cell.angle_alpha   90.00
_cell.angle_beta   90.00
_cell.angle_gamma   90.00
#
_symmetry.space_group_name_H-M   'P 1'
#
loop_
_entity.id
_entity.type
_entity.pdbx_description
1 polymer ?
#
loop_
_entity_poly.entity_id
_entity_poly.type
_entity_poly.pdbx_seq_one_letter_code
_entity_poly.pdbx_strand_id
1 'polypeptide(L)'
;MKKNRNLKVSIVMGSQSDYKTMRLAEKTLKKIGVSFETKIVSAHRTPKRTYDYALKAEQNNIGVIIAGAGGSAHLPGMISALTSLPVLGVPIESKKLKGLDSLLSIAQMPKGIPVGTLAIGEDGAINAALLAASIIANQNPSIKRKLINWRSNQTKSVKKNPK
;
A
#
# COMPACT_ATOMS: atom_id res chain seq x y z
N MET A 1 -25.17 -13.75 -9.61
CA MET A 1 -23.91 -14.31 -9.06
C MET A 1 -22.78 -13.30 -9.28
N LYS A 2 -22.20 -12.71 -8.23
CA LYS A 2 -21.04 -11.83 -8.38
C LYS A 2 -19.85 -12.68 -8.84
N LYS A 3 -19.40 -12.46 -10.08
CA LYS A 3 -18.17 -13.07 -10.61
C LYS A 3 -17.04 -12.81 -9.60
N ASN A 4 -16.42 -13.87 -9.08
CA ASN A 4 -15.27 -13.79 -8.19
C ASN A 4 -14.13 -13.13 -8.97
N ARG A 5 -14.08 -11.79 -8.96
CA ARG A 5 -12.99 -11.05 -9.59
C ARG A 5 -11.72 -11.35 -8.81
N ASN A 6 -10.75 -11.91 -9.47
CA ASN A 6 -9.43 -12.13 -8.87
C ASN A 6 -8.71 -10.77 -8.77
N LEU A 7 -9.08 -10.00 -7.72
CA LEU A 7 -8.54 -8.67 -7.49
C LEU A 7 -7.08 -8.77 -7.08
N LYS A 8 -6.26 -7.86 -7.59
CA LYS A 8 -4.85 -7.69 -7.22
C LYS A 8 -4.61 -6.38 -6.47
N VAL A 9 -3.50 -6.31 -5.78
CA VAL A 9 -2.99 -5.09 -5.15
C VAL A 9 -2.02 -4.41 -6.12
N SER A 10 -2.12 -3.10 -6.30
CA SER A 10 -1.11 -2.34 -7.02
C SER A 10 -0.22 -1.59 -6.05
N ILE A 11 1.09 -1.80 -6.15
CA ILE A 11 2.11 -1.09 -5.39
C ILE A 11 2.68 -0.01 -6.31
N VAL A 12 2.56 1.24 -5.92
CA VAL A 12 3.10 2.37 -6.69
C VAL A 12 4.03 3.22 -5.85
N MET A 13 5.00 3.84 -6.50
CA MET A 13 5.96 4.73 -5.85
C MET A 13 6.42 5.83 -6.78
N GLY A 14 6.89 6.95 -6.18
CA GLY A 14 7.31 8.13 -6.94
C GLY A 14 8.64 7.99 -7.67
N SER A 15 9.50 7.08 -7.20
CA SER A 15 10.83 6.88 -7.80
C SER A 15 11.42 5.51 -7.46
N GLN A 16 12.50 5.16 -8.18
CA GLN A 16 13.26 3.94 -7.92
C GLN A 16 13.89 3.90 -6.52
N SER A 17 14.20 5.07 -5.93
CA SER A 17 14.75 5.14 -4.57
C SER A 17 13.81 4.57 -3.51
N ASP A 18 12.50 4.66 -3.73
CA ASP A 18 11.48 4.22 -2.79
C ASP A 18 11.31 2.70 -2.80
N TYR A 19 11.81 2.05 -3.87
CA TYR A 19 11.67 0.61 -4.06
C TYR A 19 12.34 -0.21 -2.94
N LYS A 20 13.42 0.30 -2.36
CA LYS A 20 14.09 -0.38 -1.22
C LYS A 20 13.08 -0.66 -0.09
N THR A 21 12.21 0.28 0.21
CA THR A 21 11.14 0.14 1.21
C THR A 21 9.95 -0.62 0.64
N MET A 22 9.46 -0.24 -0.53
CA MET A 22 8.21 -0.76 -1.09
C MET A 22 8.28 -2.23 -1.50
N ARG A 23 9.47 -2.78 -1.82
CA ARG A 23 9.66 -4.22 -2.04
C ARG A 23 9.26 -5.10 -0.86
N LEU A 24 9.17 -4.54 0.36
CA LEU A 24 8.71 -5.30 1.53
C LEU A 24 7.21 -5.56 1.47
N ALA A 25 6.43 -4.66 0.88
CA ALA A 25 5.03 -4.92 0.56
C ALA A 25 4.88 -6.07 -0.44
N GLU A 26 5.70 -6.12 -1.50
CA GLU A 26 5.72 -7.25 -2.45
C GLU A 26 5.99 -8.58 -1.75
N LYS A 27 7.06 -8.62 -0.94
CA LYS A 27 7.45 -9.83 -0.18
C LYS A 27 6.32 -10.30 0.72
N THR A 28 5.62 -9.37 1.37
CA THR A 28 4.52 -9.67 2.28
C THR A 28 3.31 -10.20 1.52
N LEU A 29 2.89 -9.54 0.42
CA LEU A 29 1.79 -10.01 -0.43
C LEU A 29 2.07 -11.38 -1.02
N LYS A 30 3.31 -11.63 -1.48
CA LYS A 30 3.75 -12.93 -1.99
C LYS A 30 3.62 -14.04 -0.94
N LYS A 31 4.04 -13.78 0.31
CA LYS A 31 3.91 -14.75 1.42
C LYS A 31 2.45 -15.12 1.71
N ILE A 32 1.54 -14.15 1.61
CA ILE A 32 0.10 -14.35 1.82
C ILE A 32 -0.56 -14.95 0.58
N GLY A 33 0.07 -14.83 -0.60
CA GLY A 33 -0.46 -15.33 -1.87
C GLY A 33 -1.52 -14.39 -2.46
N VAL A 34 -1.36 -13.09 -2.25
CA VAL A 34 -2.14 -12.04 -2.92
C VAL A 34 -1.43 -11.65 -4.21
N SER A 35 -2.16 -11.65 -5.32
CA SER A 35 -1.65 -11.15 -6.60
C SER A 35 -1.39 -9.66 -6.53
N PHE A 36 -0.27 -9.21 -7.11
CA PHE A 36 0.07 -7.79 -7.13
C PHE A 36 0.79 -7.39 -8.42
N GLU A 37 0.88 -6.09 -8.64
CA GLU A 37 1.76 -5.46 -9.62
C GLU A 37 2.52 -4.31 -8.95
N THR A 38 3.69 -3.94 -9.50
CA THR A 38 4.50 -2.82 -8.99
C THR A 38 4.83 -1.87 -10.13
N LYS A 39 4.66 -0.55 -9.90
CA LYS A 39 4.91 0.49 -10.90
C LYS A 39 5.55 1.73 -10.29
N ILE A 40 6.36 2.41 -11.08
CA ILE A 40 6.83 3.76 -10.77
C ILE A 40 5.90 4.76 -11.44
N VAL A 41 5.24 5.57 -10.60
CA VAL A 41 4.25 6.58 -11.00
C VAL A 41 4.55 7.85 -10.20
N SER A 42 5.26 8.80 -10.81
CA SER A 42 5.66 10.02 -10.11
C SER A 42 4.61 11.12 -10.27
N ALA A 43 4.02 11.54 -9.15
CA ALA A 43 3.02 12.60 -9.14
C ALA A 43 3.52 13.90 -9.77
N HIS A 44 4.74 14.31 -9.45
CA HIS A 44 5.32 15.59 -9.90
C HIS A 44 6.04 15.50 -11.25
N ARG A 45 6.71 14.37 -11.55
CA ARG A 45 7.54 14.24 -12.76
C ARG A 45 6.81 13.57 -13.93
N THR A 46 5.76 12.80 -13.62
CA THR A 46 4.91 12.14 -14.64
C THR A 46 3.43 12.31 -14.31
N PRO A 47 2.90 13.57 -14.21
CA PRO A 47 1.53 13.83 -13.76
C PRO A 47 0.49 13.14 -14.66
N LYS A 48 0.68 13.16 -15.98
CA LYS A 48 -0.21 12.47 -16.91
C LYS A 48 -0.24 10.96 -16.67
N ARG A 49 0.91 10.33 -16.41
CA ARG A 49 0.98 8.89 -16.07
C ARG A 49 0.23 8.59 -14.77
N THR A 50 0.34 9.48 -13.77
CA THR A 50 -0.38 9.33 -12.50
C THR A 50 -1.89 9.39 -12.71
N TYR A 51 -2.35 10.35 -13.48
CA TYR A 51 -3.75 10.54 -13.85
C TYR A 51 -4.31 9.31 -14.59
N ASP A 52 -3.65 8.91 -15.69
CA ASP A 52 -4.06 7.77 -16.51
C ASP A 52 -4.06 6.45 -15.71
N TYR A 53 -3.08 6.28 -14.83
CA TYR A 53 -2.96 5.12 -13.95
C TYR A 53 -4.17 5.04 -12.99
N ALA A 54 -4.46 6.13 -12.28
CA ALA A 54 -5.51 6.14 -11.26
C ALA A 54 -6.91 5.87 -11.86
N LEU A 55 -7.22 6.50 -13.00
CA LEU A 55 -8.50 6.29 -13.69
C LEU A 55 -8.69 4.87 -14.24
N LYS A 56 -7.60 4.20 -14.65
CA LYS A 56 -7.65 2.85 -15.22
C LYS A 56 -7.48 1.74 -14.19
N ALA A 57 -7.19 2.07 -12.93
CA ALA A 57 -6.85 1.08 -11.91
C ALA A 57 -7.96 0.03 -11.73
N GLU A 58 -9.20 0.45 -11.57
CA GLU A 58 -10.34 -0.46 -11.37
C GLU A 58 -10.56 -1.37 -12.60
N GLN A 59 -10.43 -0.83 -13.81
CA GLN A 59 -10.55 -1.60 -15.06
C GLN A 59 -9.48 -2.69 -15.17
N ASN A 60 -8.31 -2.46 -14.57
CA ASN A 60 -7.19 -3.40 -14.51
C ASN A 60 -7.28 -4.43 -13.36
N ASN A 61 -8.47 -4.62 -12.78
CA ASN A 61 -8.73 -5.52 -11.64
C ASN A 61 -7.92 -5.19 -10.38
N ILE A 62 -7.56 -3.93 -10.18
CA ILE A 62 -6.98 -3.48 -8.92
C ILE A 62 -8.11 -3.38 -7.89
N GLY A 63 -7.88 -3.93 -6.69
CA GLY A 63 -8.82 -3.84 -5.57
C GLY A 63 -8.34 -2.89 -4.47
N VAL A 64 -7.02 -2.69 -4.37
CA VAL A 64 -6.38 -1.79 -3.40
C VAL A 64 -5.09 -1.24 -4.00
N ILE A 65 -4.78 0.01 -3.74
CA ILE A 65 -3.53 0.66 -4.14
C ILE A 65 -2.69 0.94 -2.89
N ILE A 66 -1.42 0.51 -2.89
CA ILE A 66 -0.43 0.89 -1.89
C ILE A 66 0.50 1.91 -2.55
N ALA A 67 0.54 3.13 -2.04
CA ALA A 67 1.30 4.21 -2.64
C ALA A 67 2.39 4.71 -1.68
N GLY A 68 3.66 4.49 -2.03
CA GLY A 68 4.83 4.97 -1.29
C GLY A 68 5.32 6.31 -1.82
N ALA A 69 5.55 7.27 -0.93
CA ALA A 69 6.08 8.59 -1.30
C ALA A 69 6.88 9.22 -0.17
N GLY A 70 7.95 9.95 -0.52
CA GLY A 70 8.85 10.63 0.42
C GLY A 70 8.91 12.14 0.20
N GLY A 71 9.23 12.87 1.27
CA GLY A 71 9.30 14.34 1.25
C GLY A 71 7.91 14.97 1.07
N SER A 72 7.74 15.77 0.01
CA SER A 72 6.43 16.25 -0.44
C SER A 72 5.63 15.07 -1.03
N ALA A 73 5.14 14.21 -0.17
CA ALA A 73 4.59 12.89 -0.48
C ALA A 73 3.14 12.97 -1.02
N HIS A 74 2.93 13.67 -2.11
CA HIS A 74 1.60 13.95 -2.68
C HIS A 74 0.98 12.77 -3.44
N LEU A 75 1.78 11.78 -3.85
CA LEU A 75 1.33 10.68 -4.71
C LEU A 75 0.09 9.94 -4.17
N PRO A 76 0.00 9.55 -2.88
CA PRO A 76 -1.17 8.84 -2.37
C PRO A 76 -2.44 9.68 -2.45
N GLY A 77 -2.37 10.95 -2.06
CA GLY A 77 -3.50 11.88 -2.11
C GLY A 77 -3.96 12.17 -3.53
N MET A 78 -3.03 12.38 -4.48
CA MET A 78 -3.35 12.60 -5.88
C MET A 78 -4.05 11.38 -6.51
N ILE A 79 -3.61 10.17 -6.19
CA ILE A 79 -4.27 8.95 -6.66
C ILE A 79 -5.66 8.82 -6.02
N SER A 80 -5.77 9.03 -4.70
CA SER A 80 -7.05 8.92 -3.98
C SER A 80 -8.11 9.90 -4.52
N ALA A 81 -7.70 11.08 -5.01
CA ALA A 81 -8.60 12.04 -5.63
C ALA A 81 -9.16 11.59 -6.99
N LEU A 82 -8.59 10.56 -7.61
CA LEU A 82 -8.91 10.12 -8.98
C LEU A 82 -9.54 8.73 -9.05
N THR A 83 -9.69 8.04 -7.93
CA THR A 83 -10.26 6.68 -7.89
C THR A 83 -11.10 6.47 -6.63
N SER A 84 -12.10 5.59 -6.73
CA SER A 84 -12.88 5.10 -5.60
C SER A 84 -12.23 3.92 -4.86
N LEU A 85 -11.11 3.41 -5.37
CA LEU A 85 -10.39 2.30 -4.74
C LEU A 85 -9.74 2.73 -3.43
N PRO A 86 -9.65 1.85 -2.42
CA PRO A 86 -8.88 2.12 -1.21
C PRO A 86 -7.40 2.43 -1.55
N VAL A 87 -6.91 3.57 -1.06
CA VAL A 87 -5.50 3.98 -1.19
C VAL A 87 -4.84 3.94 0.17
N LEU A 88 -3.76 3.17 0.28
CA LEU A 88 -2.94 3.02 1.49
C LEU A 88 -1.61 3.74 1.27
N GLY A 89 -1.38 4.82 2.02
CA GLY A 89 -0.19 5.64 1.92
C GLY A 89 0.93 5.13 2.83
N VAL A 90 2.11 4.94 2.26
CA VAL A 90 3.32 4.57 2.99
C VAL A 90 4.28 5.76 2.97
N PRO A 91 4.47 6.45 4.09
CA PRO A 91 5.48 7.50 4.19
C PRO A 91 6.88 6.91 4.05
N ILE A 92 7.63 7.35 3.05
CA ILE A 92 9.04 6.95 2.88
C ILE A 92 9.93 7.85 3.70
N GLU A 93 10.91 7.26 4.37
CA GLU A 93 11.87 8.00 5.17
C GLU A 93 12.65 9.00 4.33
N SER A 94 12.64 10.28 4.75
CA SER A 94 13.39 11.38 4.13
C SER A 94 14.69 11.63 4.87
N LYS A 95 15.71 12.14 4.17
CA LYS A 95 17.04 12.37 4.76
C LYS A 95 17.03 13.44 5.88
N LYS A 96 16.23 14.50 5.73
CA LYS A 96 16.25 15.65 6.64
C LYS A 96 15.29 15.50 7.81
N LEU A 97 14.03 15.11 7.56
CA LEU A 97 12.99 15.02 8.58
C LEU A 97 12.61 13.57 8.92
N LYS A 98 13.44 12.61 8.50
CA LYS A 98 13.28 11.17 8.82
C LYS A 98 11.88 10.63 8.53
N GLY A 99 11.21 11.20 7.54
CA GLY A 99 9.89 10.80 7.09
C GLY A 99 8.71 11.51 7.76
N LEU A 100 8.93 12.43 8.69
CA LEU A 100 7.86 13.22 9.30
C LEU A 100 7.15 14.11 8.27
N ASP A 101 7.91 14.72 7.35
CA ASP A 101 7.41 15.45 6.19
C ASP A 101 6.55 14.57 5.30
N SER A 102 6.98 13.36 5.02
CA SER A 102 6.23 12.36 4.24
C SER A 102 4.93 11.98 4.93
N LEU A 103 5.01 11.68 6.24
CA LEU A 103 3.84 11.31 7.04
C LEU A 103 2.79 12.42 7.07
N LEU A 104 3.18 13.65 7.36
CA LEU A 104 2.26 14.78 7.41
C LEU A 104 1.65 15.10 6.05
N SER A 105 2.44 15.01 4.95
CA SER A 105 1.94 15.21 3.59
C SER A 105 0.88 14.17 3.18
N ILE A 106 0.95 12.95 3.70
CA ILE A 106 0.01 11.87 3.39
C ILE A 106 -1.20 11.90 4.33
N ALA A 107 -0.99 12.18 5.62
CA ALA A 107 -2.03 12.06 6.65
C ALA A 107 -3.03 13.22 6.63
N GLN A 108 -2.58 14.46 6.31
CA GLN A 108 -3.39 15.68 6.38
C GLN A 108 -4.22 15.89 5.11
N MET A 109 -5.07 14.92 4.79
CA MET A 109 -5.95 14.99 3.64
C MET A 109 -7.20 15.85 3.89
N PRO A 110 -7.71 16.58 2.87
CA PRO A 110 -8.96 17.33 2.98
C PRO A 110 -10.15 16.39 3.14
N LYS A 111 -11.21 16.92 3.77
CA LYS A 111 -12.49 16.19 3.89
C LYS A 111 -12.98 15.71 2.51
N GLY A 112 -13.30 14.43 2.42
CA GLY A 112 -13.85 13.80 1.22
C GLY A 112 -12.84 12.98 0.39
N ILE A 113 -11.53 13.16 0.60
CA ILE A 113 -10.48 12.41 -0.10
C ILE A 113 -9.61 11.65 0.92
N PRO A 114 -10.03 10.46 1.35
CA PRO A 114 -9.32 9.70 2.39
C PRO A 114 -8.09 8.97 1.84
N VAL A 115 -7.04 8.92 2.65
CA VAL A 115 -5.89 8.02 2.47
C VAL A 115 -5.64 7.26 3.76
N GLY A 116 -5.61 5.94 3.71
CA GLY A 116 -5.25 5.11 4.85
C GLY A 116 -3.75 5.17 5.12
N THR A 117 -3.30 6.09 5.97
CA THR A 117 -1.88 6.34 6.21
C THR A 117 -1.28 5.31 7.17
N LEU A 118 -0.17 4.68 6.78
CA LEU A 118 0.57 3.68 7.56
C LEU A 118 1.80 4.29 8.24
N ALA A 119 2.56 3.44 8.93
CA ALA A 119 3.80 3.85 9.58
C ALA A 119 4.87 4.30 8.57
N ILE A 120 5.85 5.06 9.03
CA ILE A 120 7.00 5.48 8.21
C ILE A 120 7.89 4.26 7.91
N GLY A 121 8.35 4.15 6.67
CA GLY A 121 9.39 3.22 6.26
C GLY A 121 8.94 1.76 6.13
N GLU A 122 9.79 0.85 6.55
CA GLU A 122 9.67 -0.59 6.30
C GLU A 122 8.42 -1.20 6.94
N ASP A 123 8.14 -0.86 8.20
CA ASP A 123 6.95 -1.33 8.92
C ASP A 123 5.66 -0.86 8.24
N GLY A 124 5.66 0.39 7.74
CA GLY A 124 4.55 0.93 6.97
C GLY A 124 4.27 0.14 5.70
N ALA A 125 5.31 -0.24 4.95
CA ALA A 125 5.17 -1.03 3.74
C ALA A 125 4.63 -2.45 4.03
N ILE A 126 5.11 -3.10 5.09
CA ILE A 126 4.62 -4.41 5.53
C ILE A 126 3.15 -4.32 5.97
N ASN A 127 2.83 -3.34 6.82
CA ASN A 127 1.48 -3.15 7.34
C ASN A 127 0.48 -2.74 6.25
N ALA A 128 0.90 -1.95 5.25
CA ALA A 128 0.09 -1.64 4.08
C ALA A 128 -0.29 -2.92 3.31
N ALA A 129 0.67 -3.82 3.11
CA ALA A 129 0.41 -5.10 2.45
C ALA A 129 -0.55 -5.99 3.25
N LEU A 130 -0.41 -6.05 4.57
CA LEU A 130 -1.31 -6.81 5.45
C LEU A 130 -2.72 -6.21 5.45
N LEU A 131 -2.85 -4.89 5.48
CA LEU A 131 -4.15 -4.21 5.42
C LEU A 131 -4.81 -4.39 4.05
N ALA A 132 -4.04 -4.24 2.96
CA ALA A 132 -4.52 -4.53 1.60
C ALA A 132 -5.01 -5.98 1.46
N ALA A 133 -4.23 -6.95 1.98
CA ALA A 133 -4.64 -8.35 2.02
C ALA A 133 -5.92 -8.56 2.85
N SER A 134 -6.09 -7.84 3.96
CA SER A 134 -7.30 -7.90 4.79
C SER A 134 -8.54 -7.38 4.05
N ILE A 135 -8.41 -6.31 3.27
CA ILE A 135 -9.47 -5.77 2.43
C ILE A 135 -9.88 -6.81 1.36
N ILE A 136 -8.92 -7.39 0.65
CA ILE A 136 -9.16 -8.44 -0.35
C ILE A 136 -9.80 -9.68 0.30
N ALA A 137 -9.38 -10.03 1.52
CA ALA A 137 -9.87 -11.20 2.26
C ALA A 137 -11.37 -11.13 2.61
N ASN A 138 -11.99 -9.95 2.63
CA ASN A 138 -13.44 -9.81 2.84
C ASN A 138 -14.26 -10.53 1.76
N GLN A 139 -13.71 -10.71 0.57
CA GLN A 139 -14.34 -11.41 -0.55
C GLN A 139 -13.57 -12.67 -0.98
N ASN A 140 -12.47 -13.02 -0.27
CA ASN A 140 -11.62 -14.16 -0.61
C ASN A 140 -11.29 -15.03 0.62
N PRO A 141 -12.07 -16.10 0.87
CA PRO A 141 -11.87 -16.98 2.04
C PRO A 141 -10.49 -17.64 2.08
N SER A 142 -9.86 -17.89 0.93
CA SER A 142 -8.50 -18.46 0.88
C SER A 142 -7.47 -17.48 1.45
N ILE A 143 -7.52 -16.22 1.04
CA ILE A 143 -6.64 -15.17 1.58
C ILE A 143 -6.92 -14.96 3.07
N LYS A 144 -8.19 -14.99 3.48
CA LYS A 144 -8.58 -14.87 4.91
C LYS A 144 -7.88 -15.94 5.77
N ARG A 145 -7.91 -17.22 5.36
CA ARG A 145 -7.23 -18.32 6.08
C ARG A 145 -5.72 -18.08 6.18
N LYS A 146 -5.08 -17.63 5.09
CA LYS A 146 -3.64 -17.36 5.07
C LYS A 146 -3.25 -16.21 6.01
N LEU A 147 -4.07 -15.15 6.10
CA LEU A 147 -3.87 -14.05 7.05
C LEU A 147 -4.00 -14.52 8.50
N ILE A 148 -4.99 -15.35 8.82
CA ILE A 148 -5.16 -15.92 10.16
C ILE A 148 -3.92 -16.74 10.54
N ASN A 149 -3.44 -17.60 9.65
CA ASN A 149 -2.24 -18.38 9.86
C ASN A 149 -1.00 -17.50 10.03
N TRP A 150 -0.86 -16.45 9.23
CA TRP A 150 0.24 -15.49 9.35
C TRP A 150 0.27 -14.85 10.75
N ARG A 151 -0.89 -14.37 11.26
CA ARG A 151 -1.00 -13.79 12.60
C ARG A 151 -0.71 -14.80 13.70
N SER A 152 -1.22 -16.03 13.58
CA SER A 152 -0.93 -17.10 14.53
C SER A 152 0.56 -17.41 14.61
N ASN A 153 1.26 -17.47 13.45
CA ASN A 153 2.69 -17.69 13.41
C ASN A 153 3.48 -16.54 14.05
N GLN A 154 3.06 -15.29 13.82
CA GLN A 154 3.65 -14.12 14.46
C GLN A 154 3.50 -14.20 15.99
N THR A 155 2.30 -14.52 16.49
CA THR A 155 2.07 -14.71 17.94
C THR A 155 2.97 -15.79 18.52
N LYS A 156 3.12 -16.92 17.83
CA LYS A 156 3.98 -18.03 18.28
C LYS A 156 5.47 -17.69 18.28
N SER A 157 5.90 -16.73 17.44
CA SER A 157 7.30 -16.31 17.36
C SER A 157 7.74 -15.41 18.53
N VAL A 158 6.79 -14.82 19.26
CA VAL A 158 7.09 -13.98 20.43
C VAL A 158 7.51 -14.85 21.60
N LYS A 159 8.73 -14.64 22.09
CA LYS A 159 9.26 -15.39 23.23
C LYS A 159 8.58 -14.93 24.52
N LYS A 160 8.32 -15.89 25.43
CA LYS A 160 7.74 -15.59 26.75
C LYS A 160 8.73 -14.88 27.67
N ASN A 161 10.02 -15.23 27.54
CA ASN A 161 11.08 -14.67 28.39
C ASN A 161 12.15 -14.00 27.53
N PRO A 162 12.75 -12.89 27.98
CA PRO A 162 13.92 -12.31 27.33
C PRO A 162 15.10 -13.29 27.39
N LYS A 163 16.04 -13.17 26.45
CA LYS A 163 17.29 -13.90 26.44
C LYS A 163 18.34 -13.14 27.19
#